data_ca8d315dd21948775dbaaeaf2fc857a0
#
_entry.id   ca8d315dd21948775dbaaeaf2fc857a0
#
_cell.length_a   1.000
_cell.length_b   1.000
_cell.length_c   1.000
_cell.angle_alpha   90.00
_cell.angle_beta   90.00
_cell.angle_gamma   90.00
#
_symmetry.space_group_name_H-M   'P 1'
#
loop_
_entity.id
_entity.type
_entity.pdbx_description
1 polymer ?
#
loop_
_entity_poly.entity_id
_entity_poly.type
_entity_poly.pdbx_seq_one_letter_code
_entity_poly.pdbx_strand_id
1 'polypeptide(L)'
;MRGEPPPIVFDVRDMASYQKARVDGAAHLSEDRLLAWMKRLPKDAPVVIYCYHGNASKIFAQMFVDFRYSSVFSVDSGYEQLAAALADTGGA
;
A
#
# COMPACT_ATOMS: atom_id res chain seq x y z
N MET A 1 10.58 10.41 -16.37
CA MET A 1 11.21 10.12 -16.41
C MET A 1 11.68 9.08 -15.91
N ARG A 2 12.39 8.69 -16.06
CA ARG A 2 12.79 7.69 -15.76
C ARG A 2 13.55 7.75 -14.71
N GLY A 3 13.88 7.20 -14.02
CA GLY A 3 14.69 7.28 -12.87
C GLY A 3 13.95 7.12 -11.56
N GLU A 4 12.66 7.34 -11.59
CA GLU A 4 11.86 7.15 -10.39
C GLU A 4 11.28 5.75 -10.35
N PRO A 5 11.41 5.04 -9.22
CA PRO A 5 10.81 3.72 -9.11
C PRO A 5 9.28 3.80 -9.13
N PRO A 6 8.60 2.78 -9.64
CA PRO A 6 7.15 2.77 -9.61
C PRO A 6 6.63 2.65 -8.18
N PRO A 7 5.43 3.15 -7.89
CA PRO A 7 4.87 3.02 -6.56
C PRO A 7 4.55 1.56 -6.24
N ILE A 8 4.71 1.21 -4.97
CA ILE A 8 4.34 -0.09 -4.45
C ILE A 8 3.06 0.07 -3.66
N VAL A 9 2.04 -0.70 -3.97
CA VAL A 9 0.75 -0.62 -3.28
C VAL A 9 0.60 -1.85 -2.40
N PHE A 10 0.31 -1.63 -1.13
CA PHE A 10 0.15 -2.70 -0.15
C PHE A 10 -1.26 -2.73 0.40
N ASP A 11 -1.79 -3.94 0.52
CA ASP A 11 -3.08 -4.21 1.15
C ASP A 11 -2.78 -4.84 2.51
N VAL A 12 -3.20 -4.18 3.59
CA VAL A 12 -2.96 -4.69 4.93
C VAL A 12 -4.23 -5.26 5.57
N ARG A 13 -5.23 -5.57 4.74
CA ARG A 13 -6.41 -6.30 5.22
C ARG A 13 -6.04 -7.77 5.46
N ASP A 14 -6.99 -8.54 5.97
CA ASP A 14 -6.74 -9.96 6.14
C ASP A 14 -6.58 -10.65 4.79
N MET A 15 -5.94 -11.81 4.81
CA MET A 15 -5.62 -12.52 3.57
C MET A 15 -6.87 -12.90 2.80
N ALA A 16 -7.94 -13.28 3.48
CA ALA A 16 -9.18 -13.67 2.80
C ALA A 16 -9.76 -12.51 1.99
N SER A 17 -9.77 -11.31 2.59
CA SER A 17 -10.26 -10.13 1.89
C SER A 17 -9.37 -9.77 0.71
N TYR A 18 -8.07 -9.87 0.90
CA TYR A 18 -7.10 -9.60 -0.17
C TYR A 18 -7.31 -10.55 -1.35
N GLN A 19 -7.50 -11.82 -1.06
CA GLN A 19 -7.68 -12.82 -2.13
C GLN A 19 -9.00 -12.63 -2.86
N LYS A 20 -10.02 -12.18 -2.15
CA LYS A 20 -11.33 -12.00 -2.74
C LYS A 20 -11.35 -10.82 -3.71
N ALA A 21 -10.79 -9.70 -3.30
CA ALA A 21 -10.73 -8.50 -4.14
C ALA A 21 -9.68 -7.56 -3.60
N ARG A 22 -8.89 -6.99 -4.48
CA ARG A 22 -7.84 -6.03 -4.11
C ARG A 22 -7.64 -5.04 -5.23
N VAL A 23 -6.94 -3.96 -4.91
CA VAL A 23 -6.51 -3.03 -5.96
C VAL A 23 -5.54 -3.76 -6.88
N ASP A 24 -5.71 -3.56 -8.17
CA ASP A 24 -4.89 -4.24 -9.16
C ASP A 24 -3.41 -3.94 -8.91
N GLY A 25 -2.62 -5.00 -8.85
CA GLY A 25 -1.19 -4.87 -8.60
C GLY A 25 -0.80 -4.75 -7.14
N ALA A 26 -1.75 -4.70 -6.22
CA ALA A 26 -1.43 -4.59 -4.80
C ALA A 26 -0.87 -5.90 -4.26
N ALA A 27 0.12 -5.78 -3.38
CA ALA A 27 0.67 -6.92 -2.66
C ALA A 27 0.11 -6.95 -1.26
N HIS A 28 -0.03 -8.15 -0.70
CA HIS A 28 -0.49 -8.28 0.67
C HIS A 28 0.66 -8.04 1.64
N LEU A 29 0.40 -7.23 2.66
CA LEU A 29 1.40 -6.90 3.67
C LEU A 29 0.89 -7.27 5.04
N SER A 30 1.72 -7.94 5.82
CA SER A 30 1.45 -8.26 7.21
C SER A 30 2.72 -8.00 8.00
N GLU A 31 2.61 -8.03 9.33
CA GLU A 31 3.79 -7.82 10.16
C GLU A 31 4.88 -8.84 9.87
N ASP A 32 4.48 -10.08 9.59
CA ASP A 32 5.45 -11.13 9.30
C ASP A 32 6.25 -10.85 8.04
N ARG A 33 5.65 -10.15 7.09
CA ARG A 33 6.29 -9.90 5.80
C ARG A 33 6.94 -8.53 5.71
N LEU A 34 6.71 -7.68 6.69
CA LEU A 34 7.15 -6.30 6.62
C LEU A 34 8.65 -6.17 6.43
N LEU A 35 9.42 -6.85 7.25
CA LEU A 35 10.87 -6.75 7.16
C LEU A 35 11.41 -7.34 5.87
N ALA A 36 10.79 -8.41 5.39
CA ALA A 36 11.20 -9.00 4.12
C ALA A 36 11.01 -8.01 2.98
N TRP A 37 9.87 -7.30 2.98
CA TRP A 37 9.64 -6.29 1.96
C TRP A 37 10.64 -5.15 2.08
N MET A 38 10.91 -4.69 3.31
CA MET A 38 11.85 -3.59 3.51
C MET A 38 13.26 -3.91 3.05
N LYS A 39 13.65 -5.17 3.11
CA LYS A 39 14.96 -5.57 2.60
C LYS A 39 15.04 -5.49 1.08
N ARG A 40 13.90 -5.57 0.41
CA ARG A 40 13.85 -5.62 -1.05
C ARG A 40 13.55 -4.28 -1.67
N LEU A 41 12.87 -3.38 -0.95
CA LEU A 41 12.42 -2.13 -1.52
C LEU A 41 13.43 -1.02 -1.25
N PRO A 42 13.79 -0.24 -2.26
CA PRO A 42 14.66 0.92 -2.03
C PRO A 42 13.93 1.96 -1.18
N LYS A 43 14.69 2.75 -0.46
CA LYS A 43 14.11 3.73 0.46
C LYS A 43 13.40 4.87 -0.24
N ASP A 44 13.68 5.10 -1.50
CA ASP A 44 13.04 6.15 -2.27
C ASP A 44 11.84 5.65 -3.08
N ALA A 45 11.51 4.38 -2.99
CA ALA A 45 10.32 3.87 -3.66
C ALA A 45 9.06 4.43 -2.99
N PRO A 46 8.10 4.96 -3.75
CA PRO A 46 6.85 5.40 -3.14
C PRO A 46 6.06 4.19 -2.64
N VAL A 47 5.54 4.31 -1.43
CA VAL A 47 4.80 3.23 -0.77
C VAL A 47 3.39 3.73 -0.49
N VAL A 48 2.39 3.01 -0.98
CA VAL A 48 0.98 3.34 -0.75
C VAL A 48 0.34 2.16 -0.02
N ILE A 49 -0.31 2.44 1.09
CA ILE A 49 -0.86 1.40 1.95
C ILE A 49 -2.34 1.66 2.20
N TYR A 50 -3.18 0.64 2.04
CA TYR A 50 -4.59 0.78 2.32
C TYR A 50 -5.10 -0.38 3.18
N CYS A 51 -6.22 -0.15 3.87
CA CYS A 51 -6.89 -1.16 4.66
C CYS A 51 -8.39 -0.92 4.56
N TYR A 52 -9.18 -1.48 5.49
CA TYR A 52 -10.63 -1.27 5.44
C TYR A 52 -11.02 0.18 5.68
N HIS A 53 -10.46 0.81 6.71
CA HIS A 53 -10.91 2.12 7.17
C HIS A 53 -9.78 3.11 7.40
N GLY A 54 -8.57 2.77 7.01
CA GLY A 54 -7.45 3.68 7.16
C GLY A 54 -6.71 3.60 8.48
N ASN A 55 -7.12 2.74 9.41
CA ASN A 55 -6.46 2.66 10.72
C ASN A 55 -5.20 1.83 10.68
N ALA A 56 -5.30 0.60 10.18
CA ALA A 56 -4.12 -0.28 10.11
C ALA A 56 -3.10 0.26 9.14
N SER A 57 -3.55 0.87 8.04
CA SER A 57 -2.63 1.42 7.05
C SER A 57 -1.75 2.50 7.64
N LYS A 58 -2.27 3.29 8.58
CA LYS A 58 -1.47 4.33 9.22
C LYS A 58 -0.37 3.75 10.09
N ILE A 59 -0.66 2.63 10.75
CA ILE A 59 0.35 1.97 11.58
C ILE A 59 1.49 1.45 10.71
N PHE A 60 1.17 0.79 9.61
CA PHE A 60 2.20 0.30 8.71
C PHE A 60 2.95 1.44 8.03
N ALA A 61 2.24 2.50 7.67
CA ALA A 61 2.90 3.66 7.08
C ALA A 61 3.93 4.25 8.02
N GLN A 62 3.59 4.33 9.31
CA GLN A 62 4.54 4.85 10.30
C GLN A 62 5.78 3.97 10.39
N MET A 63 5.61 2.67 10.28
CA MET A 63 6.75 1.76 10.30
C MET A 63 7.69 2.01 9.14
N PHE A 64 7.16 2.26 7.95
CA PHE A 64 7.99 2.61 6.80
C PHE A 64 8.72 3.93 7.02
N VAL A 65 8.01 4.91 7.57
CA VAL A 65 8.64 6.21 7.87
C VAL A 65 9.77 6.03 8.88
N ASP A 66 9.55 5.22 9.91
CA ASP A 66 10.57 4.96 10.92
C ASP A 66 11.81 4.30 10.32
N PHE A 67 11.64 3.54 9.25
CA PHE A 67 12.74 2.89 8.55
C PHE A 67 13.29 3.76 7.41
N ARG A 68 12.94 5.05 7.42
CA ARG A 68 13.52 6.08 6.54
C ARG A 68 13.08 6.01 5.09
N TYR A 69 11.89 5.48 4.86
CA TYR A 69 11.29 5.58 3.54
C TYR A 69 10.81 7.02 3.34
N SER A 70 11.13 7.61 2.18
CA SER A 70 10.91 9.03 1.97
C SER A 70 9.52 9.38 1.43
N SER A 71 8.83 8.42 0.83
CA SER A 71 7.52 8.69 0.22
C SER A 71 6.54 7.60 0.63
N VAL A 72 5.83 7.83 1.73
CA VAL A 72 4.90 6.85 2.29
C VAL A 72 3.54 7.47 2.41
N PHE A 73 2.52 6.79 1.88
CA PHE A 73 1.16 7.29 1.87
C PHE A 73 0.22 6.25 2.44
N SER A 74 -0.65 6.68 3.35
CA SER A 74 -1.71 5.85 3.90
C SER A 74 -3.03 6.34 3.33
N VAL A 75 -3.84 5.43 2.80
CA VAL A 75 -5.12 5.78 2.22
C VAL A 75 -6.15 5.87 3.34
N ASP A 76 -6.60 7.07 3.65
CA ASP A 76 -7.51 7.29 4.77
C ASP A 76 -8.90 6.72 4.54
N SER A 77 -9.35 6.70 3.30
CA SER A 77 -10.73 6.33 3.01
C SER A 77 -10.97 4.82 2.96
N GLY A 78 -9.92 4.02 2.91
CA GLY A 78 -10.07 2.59 2.90
C GLY A 78 -10.23 1.98 1.52
N TYR A 79 -10.33 0.65 1.48
CA TYR A 79 -10.29 -0.08 0.22
C TYR A 79 -11.46 0.26 -0.71
N GLU A 80 -12.68 0.29 -0.18
CA GLU A 80 -13.84 0.44 -1.04
C GLU A 80 -13.84 1.76 -1.77
N GLN A 81 -13.47 2.82 -1.08
CA GLN A 81 -13.44 4.14 -1.69
C GLN A 81 -12.27 4.27 -2.65
N LEU A 82 -11.14 3.68 -2.31
CA LEU A 82 -10.00 3.68 -3.20
C LEU A 82 -10.31 2.94 -4.49
N ALA A 83 -10.92 1.77 -4.38
CA ALA A 83 -11.27 0.97 -5.55
C ALA A 83 -12.25 1.71 -6.44
N ALA A 84 -13.24 2.36 -5.84
CA ALA A 84 -14.21 3.13 -6.60
C ALA A 84 -13.56 4.30 -7.34
N ALA A 85 -12.64 4.99 -6.67
CA ALA A 85 -11.94 6.11 -7.29
C ALA A 85 -11.08 5.64 -8.45
N LEU A 86 -10.39 4.51 -8.28
CA LEU A 86 -9.55 3.98 -9.36
C LEU A 86 -10.39 3.46 -10.51
N ALA A 87 -11.57 2.88 -10.23
CA ALA A 87 -12.46 2.43 -11.28
C ALA A 87 -12.96 3.60 -12.12
N ASP A 88 -13.33 4.70 -11.46
CA ASP A 88 -13.75 5.89 -12.19
C ASP A 88 -12.63 6.41 -13.09
N THR A 89 -11.42 6.48 -12.54
CA THR A 89 -10.29 6.97 -13.30
C THR A 89 -9.94 6.03 -14.43
N GLY A 90 -9.93 4.75 -14.13
CA GLY A 90 -9.56 3.75 -15.12
C GLY A 90 -10.59 3.60 -16.21
N GLY A 91 -11.85 3.92 -15.93
CA GLY A 91 -12.90 3.81 -16.92
C GLY A 91 -12.92 4.94 -17.92
N ALA A 92 -12.20 6.00 -17.61
CA ALA A 92 -12.20 7.18 -18.49
C ALA A 92 -11.48 6.94 -19.80
#